data_738f549eb8e4024eb22f3155fb977e88
#
_entry.id   738f549eb8e4024eb22f3155fb977e88
#
_cell.length_a   1.000
_cell.length_b   1.000
_cell.length_c   1.000
_cell.angle_alpha   90.00
_cell.angle_beta   90.00
_cell.angle_gamma   90.00
#
_symmetry.space_group_name_H-M   'P 1'
#
loop_
_entity.id
_entity.type
_entity.pdbx_description
1 polymer ?
#
loop_
_entity_poly.entity_id
_entity_poly.type
_entity_poly.pdbx_seq_one_letter_code
_entity_poly.pdbx_strand_id
1 'polypeptide(L)'
;MTDDSPVNLSAGLPETLLPAPPEEWAEDLARASTQSGPGRFHALRAAAGRHPRHLEAWATLAELADDDVDSYAYARVGYHRGLDALRAAGWRGSGYVRWRHEANRGFLRCLEALRRSAGAIGESDEEERCALFLYQLDPGMGANAGS
;
A
#
# COMPACT_ATOMS: atom_id res chain seq x y z
N MET A 1 39.92 -7.30 3.74
CA MET A 1 39.29 -7.77 4.96
C MET A 1 37.98 -8.44 4.59
N THR A 2 37.97 -9.75 4.65
CA THR A 2 36.73 -10.49 4.50
C THR A 2 35.94 -10.34 5.79
N ASP A 3 34.70 -9.88 5.67
CA ASP A 3 33.79 -9.84 6.79
C ASP A 3 33.41 -11.28 7.16
N ASP A 4 34.03 -11.80 8.20
CA ASP A 4 33.78 -13.15 8.72
C ASP A 4 32.58 -13.20 9.66
N SER A 5 31.68 -12.19 9.60
CA SER A 5 30.45 -12.23 10.38
C SER A 5 29.62 -13.43 9.94
N PRO A 6 29.20 -14.30 10.86
CA PRO A 6 28.39 -15.46 10.48
C PRO A 6 27.10 -14.97 9.83
N VAL A 7 26.83 -15.48 8.62
CA VAL A 7 25.56 -15.23 7.96
C VAL A 7 24.47 -15.85 8.82
N ASN A 8 23.65 -15.03 9.41
CA ASN A 8 22.56 -15.50 10.26
C ASN A 8 21.41 -15.96 9.37
N LEU A 9 21.44 -17.23 8.99
CA LEU A 9 20.40 -17.82 8.15
C LEU A 9 19.02 -17.88 8.83
N SER A 10 18.98 -17.66 10.16
CA SER A 10 17.73 -17.62 10.91
C SER A 10 17.11 -16.22 10.96
N ALA A 11 17.79 -15.19 10.46
CA ALA A 11 17.27 -13.83 10.45
C ALA A 11 16.13 -13.61 9.46
N GLY A 12 15.82 -14.61 8.60
CA GLY A 12 14.72 -14.52 7.62
C GLY A 12 15.09 -13.73 6.39
N LEU A 13 14.07 -13.37 5.62
CA LEU A 13 14.23 -12.60 4.41
C LEU A 13 14.53 -11.13 4.72
N PRO A 14 15.19 -10.41 3.80
CA PRO A 14 15.40 -8.98 3.98
C PRO A 14 14.08 -8.23 4.08
N GLU A 15 14.11 -7.09 4.72
CA GLU A 15 12.95 -6.19 4.82
C GLU A 15 13.21 -4.94 3.99
N THR A 16 12.15 -4.42 3.37
CA THR A 16 12.19 -3.12 2.71
C THR A 16 11.33 -2.14 3.50
N LEU A 17 11.86 -0.96 3.71
CA LEU A 17 11.16 0.14 4.36
C LEU A 17 11.06 1.29 3.35
N LEU A 18 9.83 1.68 3.05
CA LEU A 18 9.59 2.85 2.22
C LEU A 18 9.93 4.12 2.99
N PRO A 19 10.40 5.18 2.31
CA PRO A 19 10.59 6.46 2.95
C PRO A 19 9.23 7.04 3.37
N ALA A 20 9.23 7.79 4.49
CA ALA A 20 8.05 8.53 4.88
C ALA A 20 7.71 9.56 3.78
N PRO A 21 6.42 9.80 3.49
CA PRO A 21 6.07 10.82 2.50
C PRO A 21 6.49 12.20 2.99
N PRO A 22 6.74 13.15 2.08
CA PRO A 22 6.96 14.54 2.47
C PRO A 22 5.80 15.02 3.35
N GLU A 23 6.11 15.77 4.40
CA GLU A 23 5.12 16.24 5.36
C GLU A 23 3.99 17.01 4.69
N GLU A 24 4.31 17.82 3.68
CA GLU A 24 3.33 18.58 2.90
C GLU A 24 2.24 17.68 2.26
N TRP A 25 2.63 16.51 1.78
CA TRP A 25 1.68 15.56 1.19
C TRP A 25 0.70 15.02 2.24
N ALA A 26 1.25 14.65 3.38
CA ALA A 26 0.44 14.11 4.48
C ALA A 26 -0.53 15.17 5.03
N GLU A 27 -0.08 16.42 5.16
CA GLU A 27 -0.93 17.52 5.60
C GLU A 27 -2.06 17.81 4.61
N ASP A 28 -1.74 17.78 3.30
CA ASP A 28 -2.73 18.01 2.26
C ASP A 28 -3.82 16.91 2.28
N LEU A 29 -3.41 15.67 2.42
CA LEU A 29 -4.35 14.55 2.55
C LEU A 29 -5.20 14.67 3.81
N ALA A 30 -4.59 15.04 4.93
CA ALA A 30 -5.30 15.24 6.19
C ALA A 30 -6.37 16.32 6.07
N ARG A 31 -6.06 17.46 5.44
CA ARG A 31 -7.04 18.54 5.19
C ARG A 31 -8.20 18.04 4.33
N ALA A 32 -7.90 17.30 3.27
CA ALA A 32 -8.94 16.75 2.41
C ALA A 32 -9.84 15.78 3.17
N SER A 33 -9.27 15.00 4.08
CA SER A 33 -9.98 14.00 4.87
C SER A 33 -10.90 14.59 5.90
N THR A 34 -10.72 15.87 6.30
CA THR A 34 -11.58 16.53 7.27
C THR A 34 -12.89 17.03 6.68
N GLN A 35 -12.99 17.08 5.35
CA GLN A 35 -14.23 17.49 4.70
C GLN A 35 -15.28 16.38 4.80
N SER A 36 -16.56 16.75 4.63
CA SER A 36 -17.67 15.82 4.71
C SER A 36 -18.51 15.84 3.43
N GLY A 37 -19.31 14.80 3.24
CA GLY A 37 -20.20 14.68 2.09
C GLY A 37 -19.46 14.54 0.76
N PRO A 38 -20.12 14.88 -0.38
CA PRO A 38 -19.52 14.75 -1.71
C PRO A 38 -18.23 15.56 -1.91
N GLY A 39 -18.10 16.68 -1.18
CA GLY A 39 -16.91 17.51 -1.22
C GLY A 39 -15.66 16.81 -0.72
N ARG A 40 -15.83 15.89 0.22
CA ARG A 40 -14.70 15.11 0.76
C ARG A 40 -14.01 14.27 -0.32
N PHE A 41 -14.80 13.53 -1.09
CA PHE A 41 -14.25 12.66 -2.13
C PHE A 41 -13.55 13.48 -3.22
N HIS A 42 -14.17 14.59 -3.62
CA HIS A 42 -13.58 15.53 -4.57
C HIS A 42 -12.24 16.09 -4.06
N ALA A 43 -12.19 16.48 -2.79
CA ALA A 43 -10.95 16.98 -2.17
C ALA A 43 -9.85 15.92 -2.09
N LEU A 44 -10.22 14.68 -1.78
CA LEU A 44 -9.28 13.55 -1.76
C LEU A 44 -8.71 13.27 -3.14
N ARG A 45 -9.53 13.32 -4.18
CA ARG A 45 -9.07 13.16 -5.57
C ARG A 45 -8.11 14.28 -5.97
N ALA A 46 -8.41 15.50 -5.56
CA ALA A 46 -7.54 16.65 -5.83
C ALA A 46 -6.18 16.47 -5.13
N ALA A 47 -6.17 15.99 -3.89
CA ALA A 47 -4.94 15.73 -3.15
C ALA A 47 -4.09 14.66 -3.85
N ALA A 48 -4.70 13.56 -4.29
CA ALA A 48 -4.00 12.51 -5.04
C ALA A 48 -3.43 13.05 -6.37
N GLY A 49 -4.19 13.91 -7.05
CA GLY A 49 -3.74 14.52 -8.31
C GLY A 49 -2.56 15.47 -8.12
N ARG A 50 -2.50 16.17 -6.99
CA ARG A 50 -1.35 17.04 -6.67
C ARG A 50 -0.10 16.25 -6.28
N HIS A 51 -0.29 15.07 -5.65
CA HIS A 51 0.81 14.24 -5.14
C HIS A 51 0.61 12.79 -5.58
N PRO A 52 0.76 12.49 -6.90
CA PRO A 52 0.40 11.16 -7.42
C PRO A 52 1.31 10.01 -6.95
N ARG A 53 2.40 10.32 -6.26
CA ARG A 53 3.25 9.31 -5.62
C ARG A 53 2.89 9.05 -4.16
N HIS A 54 1.88 9.76 -3.64
CA HIS A 54 1.44 9.58 -2.25
C HIS A 54 0.52 8.38 -2.15
N LEU A 55 1.06 7.24 -1.70
CA LEU A 55 0.36 5.97 -1.68
C LEU A 55 -0.87 5.99 -0.78
N GLU A 56 -0.78 6.68 0.36
CA GLU A 56 -1.88 6.82 1.31
C GLU A 56 -3.09 7.53 0.70
N ALA A 57 -2.85 8.45 -0.23
CA ALA A 57 -3.95 9.13 -0.93
C ALA A 57 -4.72 8.15 -1.82
N TRP A 58 -4.03 7.33 -2.60
CA TRP A 58 -4.67 6.31 -3.43
C TRP A 58 -5.38 5.26 -2.58
N ALA A 59 -4.77 4.84 -1.48
CA ALA A 59 -5.36 3.89 -0.55
C ALA A 59 -6.67 4.43 0.02
N THR A 60 -6.67 5.68 0.46
CA THR A 60 -7.86 6.34 1.01
C THR A 60 -8.98 6.42 -0.02
N LEU A 61 -8.67 6.80 -1.25
CA LEU A 61 -9.66 6.82 -2.33
C LEU A 61 -10.25 5.44 -2.59
N ALA A 62 -9.40 4.42 -2.65
CA ALA A 62 -9.84 3.05 -2.89
C ALA A 62 -10.75 2.53 -1.77
N GLU A 63 -10.42 2.84 -0.52
CA GLU A 63 -11.19 2.41 0.65
C GLU A 63 -12.54 3.12 0.76
N LEU A 64 -12.64 4.36 0.30
CA LEU A 64 -13.85 5.19 0.42
C LEU A 64 -14.72 5.17 -0.84
N ALA A 65 -14.25 4.62 -1.95
CA ALA A 65 -15.02 4.57 -3.18
C ALA A 65 -16.27 3.70 -3.01
N ASP A 66 -17.43 4.22 -3.43
CA ASP A 66 -18.71 3.50 -3.35
C ASP A 66 -18.82 2.42 -4.43
N ASP A 67 -18.16 2.63 -5.56
CA ASP A 67 -18.21 1.73 -6.71
C ASP A 67 -16.97 0.83 -6.72
N ASP A 68 -17.19 -0.47 -6.88
CA ASP A 68 -16.10 -1.47 -6.85
C ASP A 68 -15.10 -1.29 -7.99
N VAL A 69 -15.54 -0.83 -9.16
CA VAL A 69 -14.65 -0.56 -10.29
C VAL A 69 -13.77 0.64 -9.99
N ASP A 70 -14.33 1.70 -9.40
CA ASP A 70 -13.56 2.88 -9.00
C ASP A 70 -12.52 2.49 -7.93
N SER A 71 -12.95 1.71 -6.94
CA SER A 71 -12.04 1.21 -5.91
C SER A 71 -10.89 0.42 -6.52
N TYR A 72 -11.19 -0.47 -7.45
CA TYR A 72 -10.21 -1.26 -8.19
C TYR A 72 -9.21 -0.35 -8.93
N ALA A 73 -9.71 0.68 -9.61
CA ALA A 73 -8.87 1.60 -10.38
C ALA A 73 -7.91 2.38 -9.46
N TYR A 74 -8.41 2.95 -8.37
CA TYR A 74 -7.56 3.68 -7.42
C TYR A 74 -6.54 2.76 -6.75
N ALA A 75 -6.97 1.58 -6.33
CA ALA A 75 -6.09 0.61 -5.70
C ALA A 75 -4.97 0.17 -6.65
N ARG A 76 -5.30 -0.04 -7.90
CA ARG A 76 -4.33 -0.46 -8.91
C ARG A 76 -3.29 0.62 -9.19
N VAL A 77 -3.70 1.89 -9.27
CA VAL A 77 -2.75 2.99 -9.40
C VAL A 77 -1.81 3.03 -8.21
N GLY A 78 -2.35 2.98 -6.98
CA GLY A 78 -1.54 2.98 -5.77
C GLY A 78 -0.60 1.78 -5.69
N TYR A 79 -1.09 0.60 -6.08
CA TYR A 79 -0.30 -0.61 -6.13
C TYR A 79 0.92 -0.47 -7.07
N HIS A 80 0.70 0.02 -8.28
CA HIS A 80 1.80 0.19 -9.24
C HIS A 80 2.78 1.28 -8.81
N ARG A 81 2.29 2.40 -8.28
CA ARG A 81 3.15 3.44 -7.71
C ARG A 81 3.96 2.91 -6.53
N GLY A 82 3.32 2.06 -5.72
CA GLY A 82 4.00 1.41 -4.59
C GLY A 82 5.09 0.45 -5.03
N LEU A 83 4.87 -0.33 -6.07
CA LEU A 83 5.91 -1.20 -6.62
C LEU A 83 7.11 -0.39 -7.12
N ASP A 84 6.87 0.73 -7.78
CA ASP A 84 7.94 1.61 -8.23
C ASP A 84 8.74 2.15 -7.02
N ALA A 85 8.04 2.56 -5.97
CA ALA A 85 8.68 3.08 -4.75
C ALA A 85 9.48 1.98 -4.04
N LEU A 86 8.95 0.76 -3.96
CA LEU A 86 9.67 -0.37 -3.36
C LEU A 86 10.96 -0.68 -4.12
N ARG A 87 10.90 -0.70 -5.45
CA ARG A 87 12.08 -0.93 -6.28
C ARG A 87 13.11 0.16 -6.08
N ALA A 88 12.68 1.41 -5.98
CA ALA A 88 13.59 2.53 -5.70
C ALA A 88 14.21 2.43 -4.31
N ALA A 89 13.52 1.80 -3.36
CA ALA A 89 14.02 1.56 -2.00
C ALA A 89 14.87 0.30 -1.88
N GLY A 90 15.09 -0.44 -2.98
CA GLY A 90 15.96 -1.61 -3.02
C GLY A 90 15.26 -2.97 -3.02
N TRP A 91 13.93 -3.00 -2.98
CA TRP A 91 13.19 -4.27 -3.05
C TRP A 91 13.40 -4.94 -4.42
N ARG A 92 13.69 -6.24 -4.41
CA ARG A 92 14.05 -6.99 -5.62
C ARG A 92 13.10 -8.14 -5.92
N GLY A 93 11.84 -8.00 -5.56
CA GLY A 93 10.82 -9.01 -5.83
C GLY A 93 10.66 -10.05 -4.75
N SER A 94 11.44 -9.97 -3.67
CA SER A 94 11.32 -10.85 -2.50
C SER A 94 11.66 -10.10 -1.23
N GLY A 95 11.26 -10.66 -0.09
CA GLY A 95 11.49 -10.06 1.19
C GLY A 95 10.25 -9.40 1.76
N TYR A 96 10.35 -9.01 3.02
CA TYR A 96 9.22 -8.48 3.77
C TYR A 96 9.02 -6.99 3.54
N VAL A 97 7.75 -6.59 3.51
CA VAL A 97 7.31 -5.19 3.57
C VAL A 97 6.28 -5.15 4.69
N ARG A 98 6.73 -4.82 5.89
CA ARG A 98 5.97 -5.05 7.12
C ARG A 98 5.00 -3.91 7.44
N TRP A 99 3.82 -4.28 7.87
CA TRP A 99 2.78 -3.36 8.36
C TRP A 99 3.24 -2.57 9.58
N ARG A 100 4.10 -3.14 10.42
CA ARG A 100 4.61 -2.48 11.62
C ARG A 100 5.33 -1.15 11.31
N HIS A 101 5.86 -1.02 10.09
CA HIS A 101 6.46 0.24 9.64
C HIS A 101 5.39 1.10 9.00
N GLU A 102 5.10 2.24 9.64
CA GLU A 102 4.03 3.13 9.21
C GLU A 102 4.16 3.52 7.72
N ALA A 103 5.37 3.80 7.26
CA ALA A 103 5.60 4.21 5.87
C ALA A 103 5.25 3.13 4.84
N ASN A 104 5.17 1.86 5.24
CA ASN A 104 4.78 0.75 4.35
C ASN A 104 3.26 0.60 4.24
N ARG A 105 2.50 1.19 5.14
CA ARG A 105 1.06 0.94 5.25
C ARG A 105 0.28 1.42 4.04
N GLY A 106 0.67 2.54 3.45
CA GLY A 106 0.00 3.03 2.25
C GLY A 106 0.01 2.03 1.11
N PHE A 107 1.17 1.41 0.86
CA PHE A 107 1.29 0.36 -0.15
C PHE A 107 0.45 -0.87 0.20
N LEU A 108 0.55 -1.35 1.44
CA LEU A 108 -0.18 -2.54 1.87
C LEU A 108 -1.70 -2.33 1.84
N ARG A 109 -2.15 -1.13 2.18
CA ARG A 109 -3.56 -0.76 2.07
C ARG A 109 -4.03 -0.76 0.61
N CYS A 110 -3.22 -0.25 -0.32
CA CYS A 110 -3.53 -0.30 -1.74
C CYS A 110 -3.64 -1.74 -2.24
N LEU A 111 -2.71 -2.61 -1.82
CA LEU A 111 -2.73 -4.01 -2.22
C LEU A 111 -3.95 -4.75 -1.64
N GLU A 112 -4.30 -4.49 -0.39
CA GLU A 112 -5.51 -5.07 0.22
C GLU A 112 -6.79 -4.56 -0.46
N ALA A 113 -6.86 -3.27 -0.79
CA ALA A 113 -7.99 -2.72 -1.53
C ALA A 113 -8.09 -3.32 -2.93
N LEU A 114 -6.96 -3.58 -3.58
CA LEU A 114 -6.92 -4.26 -4.88
C LEU A 114 -7.45 -5.69 -4.76
N ARG A 115 -7.01 -6.43 -3.75
CA ARG A 115 -7.49 -7.78 -3.48
C ARG A 115 -9.01 -7.79 -3.33
N ARG A 116 -9.54 -6.94 -2.47
CA ARG A 116 -10.97 -6.86 -2.16
C ARG A 116 -11.78 -6.46 -3.41
N SER A 117 -11.36 -5.41 -4.11
CA SER A 117 -12.09 -4.90 -5.27
C SER A 117 -12.01 -5.86 -6.45
N ALA A 118 -10.87 -6.53 -6.66
CA ALA A 118 -10.74 -7.57 -7.67
C ALA A 118 -11.75 -8.70 -7.43
N GLY A 119 -11.87 -9.16 -6.19
CA GLY A 119 -12.87 -10.17 -5.83
C GLY A 119 -14.29 -9.69 -6.10
N ALA A 120 -14.59 -8.43 -5.75
CA ALA A 120 -15.91 -7.84 -5.93
C ALA A 120 -16.34 -7.76 -7.40
N ILE A 121 -15.40 -7.54 -8.33
CA ILE A 121 -15.70 -7.45 -9.75
C ILE A 121 -15.51 -8.79 -10.50
N GLY A 122 -15.24 -9.88 -9.75
CA GLY A 122 -15.13 -11.22 -10.34
C GLY A 122 -13.77 -11.58 -10.91
N GLU A 123 -12.74 -10.79 -10.64
CA GLU A 123 -11.36 -11.06 -11.03
C GLU A 123 -10.70 -12.01 -10.01
N SER A 124 -11.14 -13.27 -10.01
CA SER A 124 -10.74 -14.26 -8.99
C SER A 124 -9.24 -14.54 -8.98
N ASP A 125 -8.62 -14.62 -10.15
CA ASP A 125 -7.18 -14.87 -10.25
C ASP A 125 -6.38 -13.72 -9.65
N GLU A 126 -6.81 -12.48 -9.89
CA GLU A 126 -6.18 -11.28 -9.34
C GLU A 126 -6.37 -11.20 -7.83
N GLU A 127 -7.57 -11.52 -7.34
CA GLU A 127 -7.83 -11.59 -5.89
C GLU A 127 -6.86 -12.56 -5.22
N GLU A 128 -6.73 -13.76 -5.77
CA GLU A 128 -5.86 -14.80 -5.23
C GLU A 128 -4.38 -14.38 -5.27
N ARG A 129 -3.96 -13.80 -6.38
CA ARG A 129 -2.59 -13.29 -6.54
C ARG A 129 -2.26 -12.23 -5.50
N CYS A 130 -3.18 -11.29 -5.27
CA CYS A 130 -2.99 -10.23 -4.27
C CYS A 130 -2.95 -10.80 -2.85
N ALA A 131 -3.82 -11.77 -2.54
CA ALA A 131 -3.83 -12.42 -1.23
C ALA A 131 -2.50 -13.12 -0.95
N LEU A 132 -1.98 -13.85 -1.93
CA LEU A 132 -0.70 -14.55 -1.81
C LEU A 132 0.46 -13.55 -1.63
N PHE A 133 0.44 -12.45 -2.37
CA PHE A 133 1.47 -11.43 -2.28
C PHE A 133 1.46 -10.75 -0.90
N LEU A 134 0.28 -10.40 -0.38
CA LEU A 134 0.15 -9.85 0.98
C LEU A 134 0.76 -10.80 2.01
N TYR A 135 0.46 -12.09 1.90
CA TYR A 135 1.01 -13.10 2.79
C TYR A 135 2.54 -13.16 2.70
N GLN A 136 3.10 -13.06 1.48
CA GLN A 136 4.54 -13.08 1.28
C GLN A 136 5.22 -11.84 1.88
N LEU A 137 4.57 -10.68 1.79
CA LEU A 137 5.14 -9.41 2.27
C LEU A 137 5.07 -9.31 3.79
N ASP A 138 3.98 -9.74 4.39
CA ASP A 138 3.81 -9.72 5.84
C ASP A 138 2.87 -10.84 6.29
N PRO A 139 3.39 -12.02 6.60
CA PRO A 139 2.55 -13.14 7.03
C PRO A 139 1.72 -12.87 8.30
N GLY A 140 2.19 -11.95 9.15
CA GLY A 140 1.50 -11.59 10.38
C GLY A 140 0.40 -10.55 10.23
N MET A 141 0.26 -9.93 9.06
CA MET A 141 -0.69 -8.83 8.85
C MET A 141 -2.14 -9.27 9.03
N GLY A 142 -2.49 -10.46 8.55
CA GLY A 142 -3.83 -11.02 8.70
C GLY A 142 -4.22 -11.27 10.16
N ALA A 143 -3.28 -11.66 11.00
CA ALA A 143 -3.52 -11.89 12.42
C ALA A 143 -3.74 -10.58 13.18
N ASN A 144 -3.13 -9.48 12.72
CA ASN A 144 -3.26 -8.16 13.32
C ASN A 144 -4.52 -7.43 12.88
N ALA A 145 -5.07 -7.77 11.72
CA ALA A 145 -6.25 -7.12 11.16
C ALA A 145 -7.56 -7.53 11.86
N GLY A 146 -7.53 -8.58 12.69
CA GLY A 146 -8.69 -9.09 13.41
C GLY A 146 -8.76 -8.67 14.88
N SER A 147 -7.86 -7.83 15.35
CA SER A 147 -7.81 -7.38 16.74
C SER A 147 -8.33 -5.97 16.91
#